data_77145b065ece563c6024824774a0c59f
#
_entry.id   77145b065ece563c6024824774a0c59f
#
_cell.length_a   1.000
_cell.length_b   1.000
_cell.length_c   1.000
_cell.angle_alpha   90.00
_cell.angle_beta   90.00
_cell.angle_gamma   90.00
#
_symmetry.space_group_name_H-M   'P 1'
#
loop_
_entity.id
_entity.type
_entity.pdbx_description
1 polymer ?
#
loop_
_entity_poly.entity_id
_entity_poly.type
_entity_poly.pdbx_seq_one_letter_code
_entity_poly.pdbx_strand_id
1 'polypeptide(L)'
;AIAIDNSSRFRMEREVPLIVPEINFSDYRGEERKIANPNCSTIQAVLPLAAIARKFGLKSVSYVTFQAVSGSGQRGINDLSRTRAGEPPSFYPYAIEKTCIPQIGDFDAEGNSEEERKMRDETRKILHLPDLPVSATCVRVPVKNAHAVCVSAETELFCSAEEARKAIAAQKGCVI
;
A
#
# COMPACT_ATOMS: atom_id res chain seq x y z
N ALA A 1 14.59 -20.91 13.06
CA ALA A 1 13.65 -20.64 11.96
C ALA A 1 13.13 -19.21 12.07
N ILE A 2 12.94 -18.52 10.94
CA ILE A 2 12.36 -17.18 10.83
C ILE A 2 10.95 -17.36 10.27
N ALA A 3 9.98 -16.70 10.88
CA ALA A 3 8.62 -16.61 10.38
C ALA A 3 8.45 -15.31 9.58
N ILE A 4 7.96 -15.40 8.36
CA ILE A 4 7.55 -14.24 7.56
C ILE A 4 6.03 -14.16 7.64
N ASP A 5 5.53 -13.08 8.24
CA ASP A 5 4.09 -12.87 8.45
C ASP A 5 3.54 -11.90 7.42
N ASN A 6 2.51 -12.32 6.70
CA ASN A 6 1.83 -11.52 5.70
C ASN A 6 0.53 -10.85 6.21
N SER A 7 0.15 -11.11 7.46
CA SER A 7 -1.01 -10.47 8.07
C SER A 7 -0.71 -9.03 8.50
N SER A 8 -1.73 -8.28 8.87
CA SER A 8 -1.55 -6.95 9.45
C SER A 8 -1.12 -6.99 10.92
N ARG A 9 -1.15 -8.17 11.56
CA ARG A 9 -1.03 -8.32 13.01
C ARG A 9 0.28 -7.77 13.59
N PHE A 10 1.40 -7.98 12.89
CA PHE A 10 2.73 -7.66 13.42
C PHE A 10 3.38 -6.44 12.78
N ARG A 11 2.77 -5.87 11.74
CA ARG A 11 3.39 -4.80 10.92
C ARG A 11 3.80 -3.57 11.73
N MET A 12 2.99 -3.18 12.71
CA MET A 12 3.24 -2.00 13.53
C MET A 12 3.85 -2.30 14.90
N GLU A 13 4.15 -3.57 15.19
CA GLU A 13 4.88 -3.92 16.41
C GLU A 13 6.33 -3.41 16.32
N ARG A 14 6.82 -2.81 17.41
CA ARG A 14 8.15 -2.20 17.46
C ARG A 14 9.27 -3.21 17.24
N GLU A 15 9.12 -4.40 17.83
CA GLU A 15 10.12 -5.46 17.81
C GLU A 15 10.09 -6.30 16.52
N VAL A 16 9.13 -6.05 15.62
CA VAL A 16 8.99 -6.79 14.38
C VAL A 16 9.32 -5.87 13.21
N PRO A 17 10.41 -6.13 12.47
CA PRO A 17 10.74 -5.33 11.31
C PRO A 17 9.72 -5.53 10.19
N LEU A 18 9.31 -4.43 9.59
CA LEU A 18 8.43 -4.38 8.42
C LEU A 18 9.30 -4.18 7.19
N ILE A 19 9.52 -5.24 6.41
CA ILE A 19 10.60 -5.27 5.42
C ILE A 19 10.08 -5.17 3.99
N VAL A 20 10.66 -4.24 3.25
CA VAL A 20 10.73 -4.24 1.78
C VAL A 20 12.21 -4.40 1.43
N PRO A 21 12.66 -5.56 0.94
CA PRO A 21 14.09 -5.88 0.83
C PRO A 21 14.92 -4.84 0.06
N GLU A 22 14.33 -4.22 -0.95
CA GLU A 22 14.98 -3.21 -1.79
C GLU A 22 15.09 -1.84 -1.12
N ILE A 23 14.44 -1.64 0.04
CA ILE A 23 14.41 -0.36 0.74
C ILE A 23 15.15 -0.44 2.07
N ASN A 24 14.74 -1.36 2.93
CA ASN A 24 15.11 -1.38 4.35
C ASN A 24 15.48 -2.77 4.87
N PHE A 25 16.14 -3.60 4.05
CA PHE A 25 16.60 -4.93 4.50
C PHE A 25 17.52 -4.87 5.74
N SER A 26 18.23 -3.76 5.92
CA SER A 26 19.08 -3.51 7.11
C SER A 26 18.32 -3.44 8.43
N ASP A 27 16.98 -3.32 8.40
CA ASP A 27 16.17 -3.38 9.62
C ASP A 27 16.12 -4.78 10.21
N TYR A 28 16.43 -5.80 9.42
CA TYR A 28 16.64 -7.15 9.89
C TYR A 28 18.07 -7.32 10.38
N ARG A 29 18.24 -7.52 11.69
CA ARG A 29 19.55 -7.61 12.36
C ARG A 29 20.06 -9.04 12.51
N GLY A 30 19.24 -10.04 12.11
CA GLY A 30 19.60 -11.45 12.23
C GLY A 30 19.15 -12.11 13.54
N GLU A 31 18.63 -11.34 14.48
CA GLU A 31 18.16 -11.83 15.79
C GLU A 31 16.63 -12.02 15.82
N GLU A 32 15.93 -11.32 14.95
CA GLU A 32 14.47 -11.37 14.88
C GLU A 32 13.99 -12.72 14.35
N ARG A 33 13.02 -13.30 15.06
CA ARG A 33 12.38 -14.55 14.66
C ARG A 33 11.13 -14.32 13.80
N LYS A 34 10.71 -13.08 13.66
CA LYS A 34 9.56 -12.68 12.85
C LYS A 34 9.93 -11.50 11.98
N ILE A 35 9.45 -11.51 10.75
CA ILE A 35 9.51 -10.40 9.81
C ILE A 35 8.09 -10.19 9.31
N ALA A 36 7.62 -8.94 9.31
CA ALA A 36 6.34 -8.58 8.74
C ALA A 36 6.51 -8.17 7.27
N ASN A 37 5.62 -8.66 6.41
CA ASN A 37 5.48 -8.20 5.03
C ASN A 37 4.43 -7.09 4.96
N PRO A 38 4.69 -5.99 4.23
CA PRO A 38 3.77 -4.87 4.14
C PRO A 38 2.43 -5.18 3.47
N ASN A 39 1.50 -4.25 3.60
CA ASN A 39 0.25 -4.23 2.86
C ASN A 39 0.52 -4.20 1.34
N CYS A 40 -0.36 -4.84 0.57
CA CYS A 40 -0.21 -5.00 -0.88
C CYS A 40 -0.16 -3.67 -1.65
N SER A 41 -0.93 -2.66 -1.23
CA SER A 41 -0.91 -1.34 -1.85
C SER A 41 0.30 -0.52 -1.39
N THR A 42 0.67 -0.65 -0.09
CA THR A 42 1.84 0.03 0.46
C THR A 42 3.13 -0.42 -0.22
N ILE A 43 3.36 -1.74 -0.31
CA ILE A 43 4.64 -2.27 -0.81
C ILE A 43 4.95 -1.81 -2.24
N GLN A 44 3.95 -1.78 -3.12
CA GLN A 44 4.13 -1.31 -4.50
C GLN A 44 4.31 0.21 -4.59
N ALA A 45 3.70 0.98 -3.69
CA ALA A 45 3.78 2.44 -3.69
C ALA A 45 5.09 2.96 -3.08
N VAL A 46 5.57 2.35 -1.99
CA VAL A 46 6.79 2.82 -1.30
C VAL A 46 8.06 2.52 -2.09
N LEU A 47 8.05 1.55 -2.99
CA LEU A 47 9.24 1.18 -3.75
C LEU A 47 9.72 2.33 -4.67
N PRO A 48 8.91 2.89 -5.58
CA PRO A 48 9.30 4.08 -6.34
C PRO A 48 9.45 5.32 -5.46
N LEU A 49 8.62 5.45 -4.41
CA LEU A 49 8.66 6.58 -3.49
C LEU A 49 10.00 6.65 -2.73
N ALA A 50 10.56 5.52 -2.32
CA ALA A 50 11.86 5.44 -1.66
C ALA A 50 13.00 6.01 -2.53
N ALA A 51 12.93 5.83 -3.84
CA ALA A 51 13.90 6.41 -4.76
C ALA A 51 13.83 7.95 -4.77
N ILE A 52 12.62 8.49 -4.75
CA ILE A 52 12.37 9.93 -4.66
C ILE A 52 12.82 10.45 -3.29
N ALA A 53 12.42 9.78 -2.20
CA ALA A 53 12.76 10.17 -0.84
C ALA A 53 14.27 10.29 -0.63
N ARG A 54 15.04 9.31 -1.08
CA ARG A 54 16.50 9.29 -0.94
C ARG A 54 17.20 10.42 -1.68
N LYS A 55 16.66 10.84 -2.83
CA LYS A 55 17.34 11.83 -3.68
C LYS A 55 16.87 13.26 -3.42
N PHE A 56 15.59 13.44 -3.11
CA PHE A 56 14.96 14.77 -3.07
C PHE A 56 14.32 15.10 -1.72
N GLY A 57 14.29 14.16 -0.76
CA GLY A 57 13.52 14.29 0.47
C GLY A 57 12.01 14.23 0.23
N LEU A 58 11.23 14.14 1.28
CA LEU A 58 9.76 14.16 1.22
C LEU A 58 9.21 15.11 2.27
N LYS A 59 8.31 16.02 1.85
CA LYS A 59 7.53 16.89 2.74
C LYS A 59 6.15 16.30 3.04
N SER A 60 5.50 15.73 2.03
CA SER A 60 4.18 15.11 2.16
C SER A 60 3.92 14.09 1.06
N VAL A 61 3.00 13.17 1.32
CA VAL A 61 2.57 12.15 0.34
C VAL A 61 1.05 11.98 0.39
N SER A 62 0.42 11.90 -0.77
CA SER A 62 -0.99 11.54 -0.91
C SER A 62 -1.14 10.36 -1.85
N TYR A 63 -1.92 9.37 -1.42
CA TYR A 63 -2.24 8.17 -2.19
C TYR A 63 -3.70 8.15 -2.62
N VAL A 64 -3.95 7.71 -3.85
CA VAL A 64 -5.27 7.24 -4.27
C VAL A 64 -5.08 5.84 -4.84
N THR A 65 -5.73 4.84 -4.23
CA THR A 65 -5.60 3.45 -4.67
C THR A 65 -6.86 2.96 -5.37
N PHE A 66 -6.66 2.18 -6.43
CA PHE A 66 -7.69 1.44 -7.15
C PHE A 66 -7.43 -0.04 -6.95
N GLN A 67 -8.09 -0.63 -5.95
CA GLN A 67 -7.76 -1.96 -5.49
C GLN A 67 -8.68 -3.03 -6.08
N ALA A 68 -8.08 -4.02 -6.71
CA ALA A 68 -8.76 -5.18 -7.28
C ALA A 68 -9.42 -6.03 -6.18
N VAL A 69 -10.49 -6.74 -6.54
CA VAL A 69 -11.25 -7.60 -5.61
C VAL A 69 -10.43 -8.79 -5.08
N SER A 70 -9.34 -9.18 -5.74
CA SER A 70 -8.43 -10.22 -5.24
C SER A 70 -7.81 -9.88 -3.89
N GLY A 71 -7.69 -8.60 -3.54
CA GLY A 71 -7.26 -8.15 -2.21
C GLY A 71 -8.20 -8.58 -1.08
N SER A 72 -9.47 -8.87 -1.39
CA SER A 72 -10.44 -9.46 -0.47
C SER A 72 -10.47 -11.00 -0.53
N GLY A 73 -9.51 -11.61 -1.22
CA GLY A 73 -9.40 -13.05 -1.39
C GLY A 73 -10.50 -13.63 -2.30
N GLN A 74 -10.69 -14.94 -2.22
CA GLN A 74 -11.62 -15.65 -3.11
C GLN A 74 -13.07 -15.15 -2.99
N ARG A 75 -13.48 -14.67 -1.81
CA ARG A 75 -14.84 -14.13 -1.61
C ARG A 75 -15.10 -12.90 -2.47
N GLY A 76 -14.14 -11.97 -2.55
CA GLY A 76 -14.25 -10.79 -3.42
C GLY A 76 -14.27 -11.15 -4.91
N ILE A 77 -13.45 -12.11 -5.32
CA ILE A 77 -13.42 -12.60 -6.72
C ILE A 77 -14.76 -13.25 -7.09
N ASN A 78 -15.30 -14.09 -6.21
CA ASN A 78 -16.58 -14.75 -6.42
C ASN A 78 -17.72 -13.74 -6.51
N ASP A 79 -17.73 -12.73 -5.62
CA ASP A 79 -18.77 -11.70 -5.63
C ASP A 79 -18.77 -10.86 -6.90
N LEU A 80 -17.58 -10.51 -7.42
CA LEU A 80 -17.47 -9.85 -8.74
C LEU A 80 -18.03 -10.74 -9.87
N SER A 81 -17.78 -12.05 -9.82
CA SER A 81 -18.28 -12.98 -10.83
C SER A 81 -19.80 -13.12 -10.77
N ARG A 82 -20.35 -13.23 -9.55
CA ARG A 82 -21.81 -13.30 -9.29
C ARG A 82 -22.53 -12.05 -9.78
N THR A 83 -22.03 -10.88 -9.38
CA THR A 83 -22.66 -9.60 -9.74
C THR A 83 -22.60 -9.35 -11.25
N ARG A 84 -21.53 -9.78 -11.94
CA ARG A 84 -21.44 -9.78 -13.41
C ARG A 84 -22.45 -10.71 -14.08
N ALA A 85 -22.83 -11.81 -13.43
CA ALA A 85 -23.89 -12.70 -13.89
C ALA A 85 -25.31 -12.20 -13.59
N GLY A 86 -25.44 -11.00 -13.02
CA GLY A 86 -26.73 -10.40 -12.63
C GLY A 86 -27.27 -10.89 -11.30
N GLU A 87 -26.50 -11.66 -10.53
CA GLU A 87 -26.87 -12.11 -9.20
C GLU A 87 -26.65 -10.99 -8.16
N PRO A 88 -27.39 -11.00 -7.04
CA PRO A 88 -27.19 -10.03 -5.97
C PRO A 88 -25.79 -10.19 -5.32
N PRO A 89 -25.21 -9.10 -4.78
CA PRO A 89 -23.95 -9.17 -4.05
C PRO A 89 -24.09 -10.07 -2.80
N SER A 90 -23.01 -10.75 -2.44
CA SER A 90 -22.99 -11.66 -1.29
C SER A 90 -21.85 -11.37 -0.30
N PHE A 91 -20.91 -10.54 -0.70
CA PHE A 91 -19.74 -10.17 0.11
C PHE A 91 -19.61 -8.65 0.27
N TYR A 92 -19.65 -7.91 -0.82
CA TYR A 92 -19.65 -6.44 -0.76
C TYR A 92 -21.05 -5.89 -0.46
N PRO A 93 -21.13 -4.69 0.14
CA PRO A 93 -22.44 -4.07 0.45
C PRO A 93 -23.21 -3.68 -0.82
N TYR A 94 -22.54 -3.56 -1.95
CA TYR A 94 -23.11 -3.16 -3.25
C TYR A 94 -22.58 -4.06 -4.37
N ALA A 95 -23.30 -4.09 -5.48
CA ALA A 95 -22.88 -4.82 -6.68
C ALA A 95 -21.59 -4.21 -7.24
N ILE A 96 -20.46 -4.83 -6.90
CA ILE A 96 -19.13 -4.30 -7.20
C ILE A 96 -18.88 -4.14 -8.71
N GLU A 97 -19.55 -4.89 -9.57
CA GLU A 97 -19.42 -4.76 -11.01
C GLU A 97 -19.95 -3.43 -11.57
N LYS A 98 -20.80 -2.71 -10.80
CA LYS A 98 -21.43 -1.44 -11.18
C LYS A 98 -20.93 -0.24 -10.43
N THR A 99 -20.08 -0.42 -9.40
CA THR A 99 -19.67 0.67 -8.53
C THR A 99 -18.25 0.55 -8.04
N CYS A 100 -17.69 1.66 -7.59
CA CYS A 100 -16.47 1.70 -6.79
C CYS A 100 -16.86 1.87 -5.32
N ILE A 101 -16.18 1.18 -4.41
CA ILE A 101 -16.46 1.25 -2.97
C ILE A 101 -15.27 1.96 -2.28
N PRO A 102 -15.44 3.23 -1.85
CA PRO A 102 -14.36 4.01 -1.21
C PRO A 102 -14.25 3.67 0.29
N GLN A 103 -14.31 2.38 0.61
CA GLN A 103 -14.16 1.86 1.97
C GLN A 103 -13.51 0.47 1.90
N ILE A 104 -12.35 0.32 2.52
CA ILE A 104 -11.66 -0.97 2.64
C ILE A 104 -11.29 -1.18 4.11
N GLY A 105 -12.02 -2.07 4.78
CA GLY A 105 -12.00 -2.26 6.22
C GLY A 105 -12.89 -1.25 6.95
N ASP A 106 -12.87 -1.29 8.28
CA ASP A 106 -13.71 -0.45 9.13
C ASP A 106 -13.12 0.95 9.26
N PHE A 107 -14.01 1.94 9.44
CA PHE A 107 -13.63 3.31 9.74
C PHE A 107 -13.26 3.48 11.22
N ASP A 108 -12.23 4.31 11.48
CA ASP A 108 -11.93 4.81 12.83
C ASP A 108 -12.78 6.04 13.18
N ALA A 109 -12.53 6.60 14.37
CA ALA A 109 -13.26 7.78 14.87
C ALA A 109 -12.99 9.04 14.04
N GLU A 110 -11.86 9.11 13.34
CA GLU A 110 -11.49 10.21 12.45
C GLU A 110 -12.00 10.02 11.01
N GLY A 111 -12.67 8.90 10.72
CA GLY A 111 -13.22 8.59 9.41
C GLY A 111 -12.23 7.99 8.42
N ASN A 112 -11.04 7.55 8.87
CA ASN A 112 -10.10 6.82 8.01
C ASN A 112 -10.45 5.33 7.99
N SER A 113 -10.46 4.73 6.82
CA SER A 113 -10.59 3.28 6.71
C SER A 113 -9.33 2.55 7.19
N GLU A 114 -9.47 1.29 7.57
CA GLU A 114 -8.33 0.46 8.01
C GLU A 114 -7.21 0.44 6.96
N GLU A 115 -7.54 0.40 5.68
CA GLU A 115 -6.57 0.35 4.60
C GLU A 115 -5.81 1.67 4.45
N GLU A 116 -6.47 2.81 4.65
CA GLU A 116 -5.85 4.14 4.61
C GLU A 116 -4.86 4.32 5.75
N ARG A 117 -5.21 3.84 6.96
CA ARG A 117 -4.28 3.82 8.09
C ARG A 117 -3.04 2.96 7.80
N LYS A 118 -3.22 1.76 7.22
CA LYS A 118 -2.09 0.91 6.80
C LYS A 118 -1.17 1.63 5.83
N MET A 119 -1.72 2.27 4.80
CA MET A 119 -0.93 3.04 3.83
C MET A 119 -0.09 4.12 4.51
N ARG A 120 -0.69 4.88 5.43
CA ARG A 120 -0.01 5.93 6.19
C ARG A 120 1.09 5.40 7.09
N ASP A 121 0.73 4.48 7.97
CA ASP A 121 1.59 4.06 9.08
C ASP A 121 2.75 3.17 8.60
N GLU A 122 2.46 2.28 7.65
CA GLU A 122 3.47 1.42 7.05
C GLU A 122 4.47 2.23 6.18
N THR A 123 3.99 3.23 5.41
CA THR A 123 4.87 4.14 4.66
C THR A 123 5.88 4.83 5.59
N ARG A 124 5.40 5.37 6.70
CA ARG A 124 6.25 6.03 7.71
C ARG A 124 7.29 5.07 8.29
N LYS A 125 6.87 3.86 8.64
CA LYS A 125 7.76 2.85 9.22
C LYS A 125 8.82 2.39 8.23
N ILE A 126 8.45 2.04 6.99
CA ILE A 126 9.36 1.53 5.97
C ILE A 126 10.40 2.58 5.55
N LEU A 127 9.97 3.84 5.42
CA LEU A 127 10.85 4.93 5.01
C LEU A 127 11.61 5.59 6.16
N HIS A 128 11.39 5.18 7.42
CA HIS A 128 11.95 5.79 8.63
C HIS A 128 11.62 7.29 8.76
N LEU A 129 10.42 7.69 8.35
CA LEU A 129 9.91 9.04 8.39
C LEU A 129 8.65 9.12 9.27
N PRO A 130 8.77 9.02 10.61
CA PRO A 130 7.62 8.89 11.52
C PRO A 130 6.65 10.07 11.45
N ASP A 131 7.15 11.25 11.18
CA ASP A 131 6.38 12.50 11.15
C ASP A 131 5.93 12.91 9.74
N LEU A 132 6.22 12.10 8.71
CA LEU A 132 5.82 12.42 7.33
C LEU A 132 4.29 12.56 7.25
N PRO A 133 3.77 13.70 6.78
CA PRO A 133 2.36 13.84 6.45
C PRO A 133 1.99 12.89 5.30
N VAL A 134 1.13 11.92 5.59
CA VAL A 134 0.64 10.95 4.60
C VAL A 134 -0.88 10.91 4.68
N SER A 135 -1.53 11.10 3.54
CA SER A 135 -2.96 10.88 3.34
C SER A 135 -3.19 9.73 2.34
N ALA A 136 -4.30 9.05 2.47
CA ALA A 136 -4.66 7.99 1.54
C ALA A 136 -6.18 7.98 1.33
N THR A 137 -6.59 7.65 0.10
CA THR A 137 -7.97 7.31 -0.25
C THR A 137 -7.94 5.95 -0.92
N CYS A 138 -8.57 4.96 -0.31
CA CYS A 138 -8.53 3.58 -0.76
C CYS A 138 -9.87 3.13 -1.33
N VAL A 139 -9.88 2.77 -2.62
CA VAL A 139 -11.10 2.45 -3.35
C VAL A 139 -11.06 1.02 -3.89
N ARG A 140 -12.08 0.22 -3.59
CA ARG A 140 -12.29 -1.09 -4.22
C ARG A 140 -12.95 -0.89 -5.58
N VAL A 141 -12.38 -1.50 -6.62
CA VAL A 141 -12.83 -1.35 -8.01
C VAL A 141 -13.18 -2.71 -8.64
N PRO A 142 -14.04 -2.75 -9.70
CA PRO A 142 -14.49 -3.99 -10.34
C PRO A 142 -13.44 -4.64 -11.25
N VAL A 143 -12.21 -4.74 -10.75
CA VAL A 143 -11.06 -5.38 -11.41
C VAL A 143 -10.71 -6.65 -10.64
N LYS A 144 -10.46 -7.74 -11.35
CA LYS A 144 -10.21 -9.04 -10.72
C LYS A 144 -8.88 -9.06 -9.96
N ASN A 145 -7.79 -8.67 -10.62
CA ASN A 145 -6.42 -8.74 -10.10
C ASN A 145 -5.66 -7.46 -10.39
N ALA A 146 -4.60 -7.24 -9.63
CA ALA A 146 -3.69 -6.09 -9.68
C ALA A 146 -4.32 -4.78 -9.16
N HIS A 147 -3.57 -4.08 -8.33
CA HIS A 147 -3.93 -2.76 -7.83
C HIS A 147 -3.22 -1.70 -8.66
N ALA A 148 -3.86 -0.54 -8.79
CA ALA A 148 -3.20 0.66 -9.26
C ALA A 148 -3.15 1.67 -8.11
N VAL A 149 -2.08 2.45 -8.05
CA VAL A 149 -1.90 3.50 -7.05
C VAL A 149 -1.41 4.77 -7.73
N CYS A 150 -2.16 5.86 -7.54
CA CYS A 150 -1.66 7.19 -7.86
C CYS A 150 -0.94 7.74 -6.63
N VAL A 151 0.26 8.27 -6.82
CA VAL A 151 1.06 8.88 -5.76
C VAL A 151 1.33 10.32 -6.12
N SER A 152 0.95 11.24 -5.22
CA SER A 152 1.38 12.63 -5.27
C SER A 152 2.32 12.87 -4.11
N ALA A 153 3.52 13.37 -4.38
CA ALA A 153 4.53 13.62 -3.37
C ALA A 153 5.07 15.05 -3.50
N GLU A 154 5.14 15.77 -2.38
CA GLU A 154 5.89 17.01 -2.28
C GLU A 154 7.29 16.71 -1.79
N THR A 155 8.30 17.22 -2.48
CA THR A 155 9.71 16.98 -2.18
C THR A 155 10.35 18.21 -1.51
N GLU A 156 11.39 17.99 -0.71
CA GLU A 156 12.17 19.06 -0.09
C GLU A 156 12.99 19.83 -1.12
N LEU A 157 13.63 19.10 -2.02
CA LEU A 157 14.39 19.65 -3.13
C LEU A 157 13.56 19.63 -4.42
N PHE A 158 13.82 20.56 -5.33
CA PHE A 158 13.18 20.53 -6.64
C PHE A 158 13.46 19.20 -7.35
N CYS A 159 12.44 18.62 -7.92
CA CYS A 159 12.48 17.35 -8.64
C CYS A 159 11.74 17.50 -9.97
N SER A 160 12.46 17.54 -11.06
CA SER A 160 11.83 17.52 -12.39
C SER A 160 11.27 16.12 -12.72
N ALA A 161 10.31 16.05 -13.62
CA ALA A 161 9.74 14.76 -14.07
C ALA A 161 10.80 13.82 -14.65
N GLU A 162 11.82 14.36 -15.34
CA GLU A 162 12.91 13.56 -15.89
C GLU A 162 13.81 12.99 -14.79
N GLU A 163 14.13 13.78 -13.78
CA GLU A 163 14.93 13.33 -12.62
C GLU A 163 14.19 12.30 -11.79
N ALA A 164 12.88 12.49 -11.58
CA ALA A 164 12.03 11.51 -10.92
C ALA A 164 12.03 10.18 -11.67
N ARG A 165 11.83 10.22 -12.99
CA ARG A 165 11.87 9.02 -13.85
C ARG A 165 13.23 8.31 -13.78
N LYS A 166 14.32 9.04 -13.82
CA LYS A 166 15.67 8.46 -13.68
C LYS A 166 15.90 7.82 -12.31
N ALA A 167 15.43 8.47 -11.24
CA ALA A 167 15.54 7.94 -9.89
C ALA A 167 14.75 6.64 -9.72
N ILE A 168 13.50 6.61 -10.21
CA ILE A 168 12.64 5.42 -10.15
C ILE A 168 13.20 4.30 -11.03
N ALA A 169 13.67 4.59 -12.25
CA ALA A 169 14.27 3.61 -13.15
C ALA A 169 15.53 2.93 -12.56
N ALA A 170 16.27 3.65 -11.73
CA ALA A 170 17.45 3.11 -11.04
C ALA A 170 17.07 2.28 -9.79
N GLN A 171 15.82 2.35 -9.31
CA GLN A 171 15.37 1.59 -8.15
C GLN A 171 15.17 0.12 -8.54
N LYS A 172 15.90 -0.78 -7.87
CA LYS A 172 15.69 -2.22 -8.04
C LYS A 172 14.22 -2.58 -7.76
N GLY A 173 13.63 -3.36 -8.65
CA GLY A 173 12.23 -3.76 -8.57
C GLY A 173 11.24 -2.81 -9.24
N CYS A 174 11.68 -1.64 -9.72
CA CYS A 174 10.87 -0.75 -10.56
C CYS A 174 11.16 -0.97 -12.05
N VAL A 175 10.11 -0.88 -12.86
CA VAL A 175 10.17 -0.88 -14.33
C VAL A 175 9.39 0.34 -14.83
N ILE A 176 9.96 1.09 -15.79
CA ILE A 176 9.33 2.25 -16.42
C ILE A 176 9.09 1.96 -17.90
#